data_5b1901609ea3e7525f2314ccdb0a4eef
#
_entry.id   5b1901609ea3e7525f2314ccdb0a4eef
#
_cell.length_a   1.000
_cell.length_b   1.000
_cell.length_c   1.000
_cell.angle_alpha   90.00
_cell.angle_beta   90.00
_cell.angle_gamma   90.00
#
_symmetry.space_group_name_H-M   'P 1'
#
loop_
_entity.id
_entity.type
_entity.pdbx_description
1 polymer ?
#
loop_
_entity_poly.entity_id
_entity_poly.type
_entity_poly.pdbx_seq_one_letter_code
_entity_poly.pdbx_strand_id
1 'polypeptide(L)'
;LFDVSHMGQLRLVGTDAASAFESLMPVDVIDLPVGKQRYGLLLTDEGTIIDDLMFVNRGADIFVIVNGACKVNDIAHIQARIGLRCQVIPLPERALMALQGPKAVNALSRMVAGVEKLVFMTGASFKWQGADFFITRSGYTGEDGFEISVHHDHVDAFARALLAQSEVKPIGLGARNSLRLEAGLCLYGNDIDTSTTPIEAGLNWAIQKVRRTGGARAGGFPGADIV
;
A
#
# COMPACT_ATOMS: atom_id res chain seq x y z
N LEU A 1 1.72 -7.61 -16.31
CA LEU A 1 2.74 -7.58 -15.25
C LEU A 1 3.50 -6.27 -15.33
N PHE A 2 3.47 -5.49 -14.24
CA PHE A 2 4.21 -4.24 -14.08
C PHE A 2 5.36 -4.46 -13.10
N ASP A 3 6.52 -3.89 -13.39
CA ASP A 3 7.56 -3.66 -12.40
C ASP A 3 7.28 -2.30 -11.72
N VAL A 4 6.99 -2.35 -10.44
CA VAL A 4 6.75 -1.16 -9.58
C VAL A 4 7.73 -1.11 -8.41
N SER A 5 8.91 -1.69 -8.58
CA SER A 5 9.97 -1.77 -7.54
C SER A 5 10.55 -0.41 -7.15
N HIS A 6 10.20 0.67 -7.88
CA HIS A 6 10.53 2.03 -7.49
C HIS A 6 9.76 2.50 -6.24
N MET A 7 8.62 1.86 -5.92
CA MET A 7 7.86 2.13 -4.69
C MET A 7 8.70 1.84 -3.45
N GLY A 8 8.46 2.61 -2.37
CA GLY A 8 9.08 2.35 -1.09
C GLY A 8 8.33 1.27 -0.31
N GLN A 9 9.06 0.39 0.36
CA GLN A 9 8.50 -0.63 1.23
C GLN A 9 9.14 -0.52 2.61
N LEU A 10 8.35 -0.60 3.68
CA LEU A 10 8.85 -0.56 5.04
C LEU A 10 7.97 -1.38 6.00
N ARG A 11 8.50 -1.66 7.19
CA ARG A 11 7.76 -2.28 8.29
C ARG A 11 7.77 -1.37 9.50
N LEU A 12 6.66 -1.34 10.21
CA LEU A 12 6.54 -0.72 11.53
C LEU A 12 6.43 -1.85 12.56
N VAL A 13 7.40 -1.92 13.48
CA VAL A 13 7.54 -3.03 14.43
C VAL A 13 7.52 -2.50 15.86
N GLY A 14 6.72 -3.12 16.70
CA GLY A 14 6.58 -2.77 18.11
C GLY A 14 5.14 -2.85 18.58
N THR A 15 4.96 -2.98 19.89
CA THR A 15 3.62 -3.09 20.51
C THR A 15 2.77 -1.84 20.31
N ASP A 16 3.40 -0.67 20.12
CA ASP A 16 2.74 0.60 19.89
C ASP A 16 2.66 1.00 18.39
N ALA A 17 3.10 0.13 17.48
CA ALA A 17 3.19 0.47 16.05
C ALA A 17 1.83 0.88 15.45
N ALA A 18 0.74 0.20 15.81
CA ALA A 18 -0.58 0.52 15.28
C ALA A 18 -1.07 1.88 15.77
N SER A 19 -0.98 2.17 17.07
CA SER A 19 -1.43 3.45 17.62
C SER A 19 -0.51 4.61 17.21
N ALA A 20 0.79 4.34 17.10
CA ALA A 20 1.75 5.32 16.59
C ALA A 20 1.42 5.68 15.12
N PHE A 21 1.21 4.70 14.26
CA PHE A 21 0.91 4.95 12.86
C PHE A 21 -0.47 5.58 12.67
N GLU A 22 -1.47 5.20 13.46
CA GLU A 22 -2.79 5.84 13.47
C GLU A 22 -2.72 7.33 13.80
N SER A 23 -1.74 7.76 14.59
CA SER A 23 -1.57 9.19 14.94
C SER A 23 -1.10 10.06 13.77
N LEU A 24 -0.71 9.49 12.64
CA LEU A 24 -0.25 10.22 11.45
C LEU A 24 -1.35 10.45 10.42
N MET A 25 -2.51 9.79 10.54
CA MET A 25 -3.49 9.77 9.47
C MET A 25 -4.93 9.60 9.97
N PRO A 26 -5.93 10.01 9.18
CA PRO A 26 -7.34 9.91 9.54
C PRO A 26 -7.91 8.48 9.38
N VAL A 27 -7.08 7.45 9.58
CA VAL A 27 -7.41 6.05 9.24
C VAL A 27 -7.38 5.19 10.49
N ASP A 28 -8.25 4.22 10.57
CA ASP A 28 -8.28 3.21 11.63
C ASP A 28 -7.19 2.16 11.38
N VAL A 29 -6.12 2.21 12.15
CA VAL A 29 -5.00 1.25 12.11
C VAL A 29 -5.09 0.27 13.26
N ILE A 30 -5.53 0.74 14.43
CA ILE A 30 -5.60 -0.05 15.67
C ILE A 30 -6.52 -1.27 15.52
N ASP A 31 -7.71 -1.07 14.95
CA ASP A 31 -8.70 -2.14 14.79
C ASP A 31 -8.65 -2.82 13.41
N LEU A 32 -7.59 -2.58 12.63
CA LEU A 32 -7.41 -3.26 11.35
C LEU A 32 -7.10 -4.76 11.58
N PRO A 33 -7.97 -5.68 11.15
CA PRO A 33 -7.73 -7.11 11.35
C PRO A 33 -6.45 -7.59 10.65
N VAL A 34 -5.82 -8.62 11.20
CA VAL A 34 -4.64 -9.26 10.59
C VAL A 34 -4.97 -9.75 9.18
N GLY A 35 -4.08 -9.50 8.23
CA GLY A 35 -4.24 -9.78 6.80
C GLY A 35 -5.06 -8.75 6.03
N LYS A 36 -5.66 -7.75 6.68
CA LYS A 36 -6.36 -6.67 5.98
C LYS A 36 -5.41 -5.57 5.54
N GLN A 37 -5.66 -5.08 4.32
CA GLN A 37 -5.00 -3.93 3.71
C GLN A 37 -5.91 -2.71 3.78
N ARG A 38 -5.30 -1.53 3.87
CA ARG A 38 -6.04 -0.26 3.87
C ARG A 38 -5.24 0.82 3.15
N TYR A 39 -5.97 1.74 2.53
CA TYR A 39 -5.46 2.99 1.98
C TYR A 39 -5.37 4.03 3.09
N GLY A 40 -4.31 4.80 3.14
CA GLY A 40 -4.08 5.87 4.11
C GLY A 40 -3.59 7.14 3.46
N LEU A 41 -3.77 8.26 4.17
CA LEU A 41 -3.33 9.59 3.76
C LEU A 41 -2.45 10.16 4.89
N LEU A 42 -1.20 10.47 4.58
CA LEU A 42 -0.37 11.32 5.46
C LEU A 42 -0.80 12.77 5.27
N LEU A 43 -1.06 13.46 6.37
CA LEU A 43 -1.55 14.84 6.33
C LEU A 43 -0.56 15.80 7.00
N THR A 44 -0.58 17.05 6.52
CA THR A 44 0.04 18.20 7.20
C THR A 44 -0.80 18.64 8.38
N ASP A 45 -0.25 19.49 9.24
CA ASP A 45 -0.98 20.07 10.35
C ASP A 45 -2.12 21.02 9.85
N GLU A 46 -2.07 21.47 8.59
CA GLU A 46 -3.10 22.22 7.86
C GLU A 46 -4.16 21.34 7.20
N GLY A 47 -4.08 20.01 7.34
CA GLY A 47 -5.05 19.05 6.81
C GLY A 47 -4.92 18.75 5.31
N THR A 48 -3.81 19.17 4.68
CA THR A 48 -3.51 18.85 3.27
C THR A 48 -2.72 17.55 3.14
N ILE A 49 -2.67 16.98 1.94
CA ILE A 49 -2.12 15.62 1.71
C ILE A 49 -0.60 15.69 1.48
N ILE A 50 0.19 15.08 2.37
CA ILE A 50 1.64 14.89 2.18
C ILE A 50 1.91 13.79 1.16
N ASP A 51 1.23 12.65 1.30
CA ASP A 51 1.22 11.53 0.35
C ASP A 51 0.07 10.57 0.68
N ASP A 52 -0.23 9.68 -0.28
CA ASP A 52 -1.12 8.54 -0.09
C ASP A 52 -0.31 7.24 -0.06
N LEU A 53 -0.79 6.26 0.67
CA LEU A 53 -0.06 5.02 0.89
C LEU A 53 -0.98 3.82 1.11
N MET A 54 -0.39 2.62 0.99
CA MET A 54 -1.07 1.38 1.33
C MET A 54 -0.40 0.70 2.51
N PHE A 55 -1.18 0.07 3.39
CA PHE A 55 -0.61 -0.70 4.49
C PHE A 55 -1.43 -1.94 4.83
N VAL A 56 -0.75 -2.94 5.41
CA VAL A 56 -1.33 -4.22 5.80
C VAL A 56 -0.94 -4.54 7.24
N ASN A 57 -1.90 -4.90 8.08
CA ASN A 57 -1.61 -5.51 9.36
C ASN A 57 -1.20 -6.98 9.14
N ARG A 58 0.08 -7.31 9.40
CA ARG A 58 0.60 -8.69 9.28
C ARG A 58 0.61 -9.44 10.62
N GLY A 59 0.08 -8.84 11.67
CA GLY A 59 0.07 -9.38 13.03
C GLY A 59 1.33 -9.06 13.82
N ALA A 60 2.50 -9.41 13.30
CA ALA A 60 3.79 -9.11 13.91
C ALA A 60 4.30 -7.70 13.62
N ASP A 61 3.84 -7.09 12.55
CA ASP A 61 4.19 -5.74 12.10
C ASP A 61 3.09 -5.16 11.18
N ILE A 62 3.24 -3.89 10.86
CA ILE A 62 2.48 -3.23 9.80
C ILE A 62 3.42 -3.08 8.60
N PHE A 63 3.06 -3.68 7.48
CA PHE A 63 3.76 -3.54 6.21
C PHE A 63 3.18 -2.34 5.46
N VAL A 64 4.03 -1.42 5.01
CA VAL A 64 3.64 -0.18 4.37
C VAL A 64 4.30 -0.06 3.01
N ILE A 65 3.55 0.42 2.01
CA ILE A 65 4.02 0.75 0.67
C ILE A 65 3.75 2.23 0.43
N VAL A 66 4.77 2.98 0.07
CA VAL A 66 4.72 4.43 -0.20
C VAL A 66 5.11 4.74 -1.64
N ASN A 67 4.66 5.87 -2.17
CA ASN A 67 4.91 6.28 -3.54
C ASN A 67 6.40 6.47 -3.85
N GLY A 68 6.82 6.03 -5.05
CA GLY A 68 8.23 6.02 -5.43
C GLY A 68 8.90 7.39 -5.41
N ALA A 69 8.19 8.44 -5.85
CA ALA A 69 8.70 9.81 -5.86
C ALA A 69 8.83 10.39 -4.44
N CYS A 70 7.95 9.98 -3.51
CA CYS A 70 7.86 10.53 -2.16
C CYS A 70 8.58 9.67 -1.12
N LYS A 71 8.98 8.43 -1.45
CA LYS A 71 9.45 7.42 -0.49
C LYS A 71 10.52 7.89 0.51
N VAL A 72 11.45 8.74 0.07
CA VAL A 72 12.51 9.24 0.95
C VAL A 72 11.92 10.17 2.00
N ASN A 73 11.05 11.09 1.58
CA ASN A 73 10.40 12.06 2.46
C ASN A 73 9.39 11.38 3.39
N ASP A 74 8.63 10.42 2.87
CA ASP A 74 7.62 9.68 3.66
C ASP A 74 8.28 8.85 4.76
N ILE A 75 9.34 8.10 4.41
CA ILE A 75 10.08 7.31 5.40
C ILE A 75 10.70 8.22 6.46
N ALA A 76 11.28 9.36 6.04
CA ALA A 76 11.84 10.33 6.98
C ALA A 76 10.75 10.96 7.86
N HIS A 77 9.60 11.32 7.31
CA HIS A 77 8.45 11.85 8.04
C HIS A 77 7.92 10.83 9.07
N ILE A 78 7.68 9.60 8.67
CA ILE A 78 7.24 8.52 9.56
C ILE A 78 8.27 8.29 10.67
N GLN A 79 9.56 8.20 10.32
CA GLN A 79 10.64 8.02 11.30
C GLN A 79 10.70 9.18 12.31
N ALA A 80 10.59 10.41 11.86
CA ALA A 80 10.65 11.58 12.72
C ALA A 80 9.45 11.66 13.69
N ARG A 81 8.26 11.32 13.22
CA ARG A 81 7.03 11.44 13.99
C ARG A 81 6.81 10.27 14.97
N ILE A 82 7.16 9.06 14.59
CA ILE A 82 6.84 7.85 15.40
C ILE A 82 8.03 6.94 15.71
N GLY A 83 9.24 7.25 15.26
CA GLY A 83 10.43 6.41 15.47
C GLY A 83 10.84 6.21 16.92
N LEU A 84 10.35 7.01 17.86
CA LEU A 84 10.52 6.80 19.31
C LEU A 84 9.49 5.83 19.89
N ARG A 85 8.40 5.55 19.18
CA ARG A 85 7.28 4.69 19.62
C ARG A 85 7.33 3.29 19.01
N CYS A 86 7.87 3.18 17.80
CA CYS A 86 8.04 1.90 17.12
C CYS A 86 9.28 1.94 16.21
N GLN A 87 9.76 0.76 15.81
CA GLN A 87 10.84 0.68 14.83
C GLN A 87 10.28 0.89 13.43
N VAL A 88 10.85 1.82 12.69
CA VAL A 88 10.58 2.06 11.26
C VAL A 88 11.71 1.41 10.47
N ILE A 89 11.41 0.33 9.76
CA ILE A 89 12.41 -0.51 9.07
C ILE A 89 12.17 -0.46 7.57
N PRO A 90 12.91 0.34 6.80
CA PRO A 90 12.87 0.28 5.33
C PRO A 90 13.33 -1.08 4.80
N LEU A 91 12.78 -1.49 3.66
CA LEU A 91 13.08 -2.77 3.00
C LEU A 91 13.61 -2.54 1.58
N PRO A 92 14.81 -1.96 1.44
CA PRO A 92 15.36 -1.61 0.11
C PRO A 92 15.72 -2.84 -0.73
N GLU A 93 15.87 -4.00 -0.10
CA GLU A 93 16.16 -5.28 -0.75
C GLU A 93 14.93 -5.93 -1.38
N ARG A 94 13.74 -5.36 -1.24
CA ARG A 94 12.52 -5.95 -1.79
C ARG A 94 12.09 -5.26 -3.07
N ALA A 95 11.87 -6.06 -4.10
CA ALA A 95 11.18 -5.68 -5.32
C ALA A 95 9.66 -5.74 -5.12
N LEU A 96 8.94 -4.97 -5.91
CA LEU A 96 7.47 -4.98 -5.95
C LEU A 96 7.00 -5.13 -7.40
N MET A 97 6.15 -6.11 -7.65
CA MET A 97 5.49 -6.31 -8.94
C MET A 97 3.98 -6.19 -8.79
N ALA A 98 3.31 -5.73 -9.84
CA ALA A 98 1.86 -5.74 -9.91
C ALA A 98 1.40 -6.61 -11.09
N LEU A 99 0.67 -7.68 -10.79
CA LEU A 99 0.02 -8.54 -11.76
C LEU A 99 -1.47 -8.19 -11.80
N GLN A 100 -1.93 -7.55 -12.86
CA GLN A 100 -3.25 -6.93 -12.95
C GLN A 100 -4.04 -7.48 -14.14
N GLY A 101 -5.35 -7.54 -13.98
CA GLY A 101 -6.30 -7.94 -15.00
C GLY A 101 -7.15 -9.15 -14.60
N PRO A 102 -8.25 -9.42 -15.32
CA PRO A 102 -9.26 -10.41 -14.95
C PRO A 102 -8.73 -11.86 -14.93
N LYS A 103 -7.57 -12.11 -15.57
CA LYS A 103 -6.89 -13.43 -15.57
C LYS A 103 -5.72 -13.51 -14.60
N ALA A 104 -5.45 -12.46 -13.82
CA ALA A 104 -4.31 -12.42 -12.89
C ALA A 104 -4.35 -13.56 -11.87
N VAL A 105 -5.54 -13.84 -11.30
CA VAL A 105 -5.70 -14.94 -10.34
C VAL A 105 -5.37 -16.29 -10.95
N ASN A 106 -5.76 -16.54 -12.21
CA ASN A 106 -5.50 -17.80 -12.90
C ASN A 106 -3.99 -17.99 -13.15
N ALA A 107 -3.31 -16.94 -13.57
CA ALA A 107 -1.88 -16.98 -13.79
C ALA A 107 -1.10 -17.21 -12.49
N LEU A 108 -1.44 -16.47 -11.44
CA LEU A 108 -0.71 -16.52 -10.17
C LEU A 108 -0.96 -17.84 -9.41
N SER A 109 -2.18 -18.35 -9.40
CA SER A 109 -2.54 -19.58 -8.67
C SER A 109 -1.85 -20.83 -9.20
N ARG A 110 -1.42 -20.85 -10.46
CA ARG A 110 -0.59 -21.95 -11.03
C ARG A 110 0.82 -21.98 -10.42
N MET A 111 1.29 -20.86 -9.88
CA MET A 111 2.63 -20.76 -9.31
C MET A 111 2.61 -20.72 -7.79
N VAL A 112 1.61 -20.07 -7.21
CA VAL A 112 1.51 -19.80 -5.77
C VAL A 112 0.18 -20.36 -5.27
N ALA A 113 0.23 -21.56 -4.70
CA ALA A 113 -0.95 -22.24 -4.20
C ALA A 113 -1.60 -21.47 -3.05
N GLY A 114 -2.92 -21.32 -3.09
CA GLY A 114 -3.72 -20.65 -2.04
C GLY A 114 -3.89 -19.15 -2.25
N VAL A 115 -3.20 -18.54 -3.23
CA VAL A 115 -3.34 -17.09 -3.50
C VAL A 115 -4.75 -16.71 -3.96
N GLU A 116 -5.47 -17.66 -4.59
CA GLU A 116 -6.87 -17.49 -5.00
C GLU A 116 -7.83 -17.27 -3.83
N LYS A 117 -7.42 -17.62 -2.61
CA LYS A 117 -8.22 -17.42 -1.39
C LYS A 117 -8.16 -15.97 -0.87
N LEU A 118 -7.19 -15.19 -1.31
CA LEU A 118 -7.16 -13.77 -0.98
C LEU A 118 -8.40 -13.08 -1.57
N VAL A 119 -9.01 -12.21 -0.79
CA VAL A 119 -10.07 -11.32 -1.24
C VAL A 119 -9.50 -9.90 -1.42
N PHE A 120 -10.23 -9.05 -2.13
CA PHE A 120 -9.80 -7.66 -2.34
C PHE A 120 -9.46 -6.96 -1.02
N MET A 121 -8.35 -6.23 -0.99
CA MET A 121 -7.79 -5.55 0.19
C MET A 121 -7.43 -6.52 1.31
N THR A 122 -6.85 -7.66 0.96
CA THR A 122 -6.18 -8.56 1.91
C THR A 122 -4.81 -8.99 1.39
N GLY A 123 -3.94 -9.39 2.32
CA GLY A 123 -2.61 -9.89 2.01
C GLY A 123 -2.18 -11.01 2.96
N ALA A 124 -1.30 -11.85 2.46
CA ALA A 124 -0.70 -12.95 3.23
C ALA A 124 0.71 -13.29 2.74
N SER A 125 1.43 -14.05 3.54
CA SER A 125 2.72 -14.61 3.18
C SER A 125 2.54 -15.91 2.41
N PHE A 126 3.34 -16.08 1.36
CA PHE A 126 3.36 -17.26 0.50
C PHE A 126 4.79 -17.69 0.25
N LYS A 127 4.95 -18.87 -0.34
CA LYS A 127 6.27 -19.37 -0.79
C LYS A 127 6.20 -19.77 -2.26
N TRP A 128 7.28 -19.50 -2.97
CA TRP A 128 7.53 -20.02 -4.30
C TRP A 128 8.99 -20.42 -4.42
N GLN A 129 9.26 -21.68 -4.77
CA GLN A 129 10.62 -22.25 -4.87
C GLN A 129 11.49 -21.98 -3.62
N GLY A 130 10.88 -22.04 -2.44
CA GLY A 130 11.57 -21.80 -1.16
C GLY A 130 11.70 -20.32 -0.73
N ALA A 131 11.49 -19.38 -1.64
CA ALA A 131 11.53 -17.95 -1.32
C ALA A 131 10.23 -17.46 -0.67
N ASP A 132 10.34 -16.46 0.22
CA ASP A 132 9.22 -15.84 0.91
C ASP A 132 8.68 -14.64 0.13
N PHE A 133 7.39 -14.66 -0.14
CA PHE A 133 6.62 -13.62 -0.80
C PHE A 133 5.58 -13.05 0.17
N PHE A 134 5.35 -11.75 0.09
CA PHE A 134 4.15 -11.15 0.64
C PHE A 134 3.29 -10.65 -0.51
N ILE A 135 2.05 -11.14 -0.59
CA ILE A 135 1.16 -10.88 -1.72
C ILE A 135 -0.12 -10.27 -1.19
N THR A 136 -0.54 -9.15 -1.77
CA THR A 136 -1.85 -8.54 -1.54
C THR A 136 -2.74 -8.70 -2.78
N ARG A 137 -4.05 -8.82 -2.59
CA ARG A 137 -5.01 -8.72 -3.69
C ARG A 137 -5.51 -7.29 -3.78
N SER A 138 -4.79 -6.52 -4.54
CA SER A 138 -4.95 -5.08 -4.72
C SER A 138 -4.29 -4.64 -6.02
N GLY A 139 -4.42 -3.37 -6.37
CA GLY A 139 -3.79 -2.82 -7.56
C GLY A 139 -4.22 -1.39 -7.83
N TYR A 140 -3.77 -0.87 -8.97
CA TYR A 140 -3.92 0.52 -9.38
C TYR A 140 -4.42 0.63 -10.83
N THR A 141 -5.33 -0.28 -11.22
CA THR A 141 -5.80 -0.38 -12.61
C THR A 141 -7.33 -0.43 -12.75
N GLY A 142 -8.05 -0.46 -11.62
CA GLY A 142 -9.51 -0.68 -11.63
C GLY A 142 -9.93 -2.14 -11.89
N GLU A 143 -8.95 -3.02 -12.13
CA GLU A 143 -9.18 -4.45 -12.37
C GLU A 143 -8.72 -5.29 -11.18
N ASP A 144 -9.15 -6.56 -11.15
CA ASP A 144 -8.63 -7.55 -10.19
C ASP A 144 -7.13 -7.76 -10.41
N GLY A 145 -6.40 -8.01 -9.34
CA GLY A 145 -4.98 -8.23 -9.43
C GLY A 145 -4.29 -8.35 -8.09
N PHE A 146 -2.96 -8.46 -8.16
CA PHE A 146 -2.11 -8.68 -7.01
C PHE A 146 -0.91 -7.75 -7.04
N GLU A 147 -0.48 -7.32 -5.87
CA GLU A 147 0.83 -6.71 -5.67
C GLU A 147 1.72 -7.71 -4.92
N ILE A 148 2.93 -7.92 -5.41
CA ILE A 148 3.79 -9.04 -5.05
C ILE A 148 5.12 -8.47 -4.58
N SER A 149 5.36 -8.51 -3.27
CA SER A 149 6.62 -8.12 -2.64
C SER A 149 7.51 -9.34 -2.46
N VAL A 150 8.73 -9.27 -2.97
CA VAL A 150 9.70 -10.37 -2.94
C VAL A 150 11.13 -9.81 -2.81
N HIS A 151 12.06 -10.58 -2.23
CA HIS A 151 13.47 -10.21 -2.23
C HIS A 151 14.02 -10.11 -3.65
N HIS A 152 14.87 -9.14 -3.94
CA HIS A 152 15.36 -8.86 -5.29
C HIS A 152 16.09 -10.06 -5.94
N ASP A 153 16.72 -10.95 -5.15
CA ASP A 153 17.38 -12.16 -5.67
C ASP A 153 16.42 -13.12 -6.38
N HIS A 154 15.11 -13.04 -6.09
CA HIS A 154 14.12 -13.97 -6.63
C HIS A 154 13.19 -13.33 -7.67
N VAL A 155 13.22 -12.00 -7.82
CA VAL A 155 12.25 -11.27 -8.64
C VAL A 155 12.36 -11.61 -10.12
N ASP A 156 13.58 -11.73 -10.69
CA ASP A 156 13.79 -12.02 -12.11
C ASP A 156 13.25 -13.40 -12.48
N ALA A 157 13.60 -14.43 -11.70
CA ALA A 157 13.13 -15.79 -11.93
C ALA A 157 11.60 -15.88 -11.85
N PHE A 158 10.99 -15.22 -10.87
CA PHE A 158 9.53 -15.20 -10.70
C PHE A 158 8.84 -14.44 -11.83
N ALA A 159 9.34 -13.26 -12.21
CA ALA A 159 8.81 -12.47 -13.31
C ALA A 159 8.84 -13.23 -14.63
N ARG A 160 9.98 -13.92 -14.95
CA ARG A 160 10.10 -14.76 -16.15
C ARG A 160 9.11 -15.90 -16.14
N ALA A 161 8.92 -16.57 -15.00
CA ALA A 161 7.95 -17.65 -14.89
C ALA A 161 6.50 -17.18 -15.08
N LEU A 162 6.15 -15.95 -14.61
CA LEU A 162 4.87 -15.33 -14.92
C LEU A 162 4.74 -14.99 -16.40
N LEU A 163 5.76 -14.36 -17.00
CA LEU A 163 5.77 -13.96 -18.41
C LEU A 163 5.78 -15.13 -19.39
N ALA A 164 6.17 -16.33 -18.95
CA ALA A 164 6.08 -17.56 -19.75
C ALA A 164 4.63 -18.02 -19.97
N GLN A 165 3.68 -17.50 -19.21
CA GLN A 165 2.26 -17.80 -19.35
C GLN A 165 1.64 -16.91 -20.44
N SER A 166 0.88 -17.48 -21.36
CA SER A 166 0.42 -16.81 -22.58
C SER A 166 -0.43 -15.55 -22.34
N GLU A 167 -1.18 -15.52 -21.24
CA GLU A 167 -2.03 -14.39 -20.85
C GLU A 167 -1.29 -13.27 -20.12
N VAL A 168 -0.04 -13.50 -19.68
CA VAL A 168 0.75 -12.48 -18.98
C VAL A 168 1.62 -11.73 -19.96
N LYS A 169 1.50 -10.41 -19.94
CA LYS A 169 2.30 -9.50 -20.78
C LYS A 169 3.02 -8.47 -19.92
N PRO A 170 4.24 -8.06 -20.30
CA PRO A 170 4.90 -6.94 -19.65
C PRO A 170 4.21 -5.64 -20.04
N ILE A 171 3.98 -4.77 -19.06
CA ILE A 171 3.28 -3.49 -19.23
C ILE A 171 4.10 -2.37 -18.57
N GLY A 172 4.21 -1.22 -19.25
CA GLY A 172 4.96 -0.08 -18.74
C GLY A 172 4.12 0.90 -17.90
N LEU A 173 4.81 1.87 -17.28
CA LEU A 173 4.20 2.87 -16.41
C LEU A 173 3.22 3.81 -17.14
N GLY A 174 3.40 4.04 -18.45
CA GLY A 174 2.45 4.81 -19.24
C GLY A 174 1.05 4.19 -19.24
N ALA A 175 0.95 2.85 -19.43
CA ALA A 175 -0.32 2.14 -19.33
C ALA A 175 -0.87 2.13 -17.89
N ARG A 176 -0.01 2.02 -16.87
CA ARG A 176 -0.42 2.17 -15.47
C ARG A 176 -1.10 3.51 -15.24
N ASN A 177 -0.53 4.60 -15.75
CA ASN A 177 -1.11 5.94 -15.60
C ASN A 177 -2.47 6.08 -16.31
N SER A 178 -2.62 5.54 -17.52
CA SER A 178 -3.92 5.56 -18.24
C SER A 178 -4.98 4.75 -17.48
N LEU A 179 -4.65 3.54 -17.05
CA LEU A 179 -5.59 2.65 -16.38
C LEU A 179 -6.05 3.19 -15.02
N ARG A 180 -5.12 3.74 -14.21
CA ARG A 180 -5.51 4.35 -12.93
C ARG A 180 -6.44 5.55 -13.14
N LEU A 181 -6.17 6.36 -14.16
CA LEU A 181 -6.98 7.53 -14.47
C LEU A 181 -8.40 7.14 -14.91
N GLU A 182 -8.53 6.14 -15.77
CA GLU A 182 -9.82 5.57 -16.18
C GLU A 182 -10.59 4.96 -14.97
N ALA A 183 -9.86 4.41 -14.00
CA ALA A 183 -10.44 3.89 -12.76
C ALA A 183 -10.79 4.97 -11.72
N GLY A 184 -10.46 6.24 -11.97
CA GLY A 184 -10.70 7.34 -11.04
C GLY A 184 -9.78 7.33 -9.82
N LEU A 185 -8.57 6.74 -9.93
CA LEU A 185 -7.60 6.67 -8.84
C LEU A 185 -6.61 7.84 -8.93
N CYS A 186 -6.44 8.56 -7.83
CA CYS A 186 -5.53 9.70 -7.75
C CYS A 186 -4.06 9.29 -7.94
N LEU A 187 -3.27 10.19 -8.50
CA LEU A 187 -1.81 10.10 -8.54
C LEU A 187 -1.24 11.30 -7.79
N TYR A 188 -0.46 11.03 -6.75
CA TYR A 188 0.22 12.08 -6.00
C TYR A 188 1.19 12.87 -6.90
N GLY A 189 1.19 14.19 -6.75
CA GLY A 189 1.92 15.12 -7.60
C GLY A 189 1.21 15.53 -8.89
N ASN A 190 0.06 14.88 -9.22
CA ASN A 190 -0.77 15.24 -10.38
C ASN A 190 -2.18 15.67 -9.95
N ASP A 191 -2.86 14.86 -9.17
CA ASP A 191 -4.27 15.04 -8.79
C ASP A 191 -4.41 15.50 -7.33
N ILE A 192 -3.43 15.16 -6.50
CA ILE A 192 -3.34 15.49 -5.07
C ILE A 192 -1.91 15.89 -4.73
N ASP A 193 -1.77 16.83 -3.81
CA ASP A 193 -0.50 17.35 -3.30
C ASP A 193 -0.68 18.07 -1.95
N THR A 194 0.36 18.76 -1.46
CA THR A 194 0.34 19.53 -0.22
C THR A 194 -0.54 20.80 -0.26
N SER A 195 -1.21 21.07 -1.36
CA SER A 195 -2.22 22.16 -1.45
C SER A 195 -3.66 21.63 -1.46
N THR A 196 -3.85 20.31 -1.42
CA THR A 196 -5.14 19.64 -1.58
C THR A 196 -5.54 18.93 -0.28
N THR A 197 -6.75 19.16 0.21
CA THR A 197 -7.31 18.40 1.33
C THR A 197 -7.97 17.09 0.86
N PRO A 198 -8.15 16.10 1.75
CA PRO A 198 -8.90 14.89 1.41
C PRO A 198 -10.33 15.15 0.92
N ILE A 199 -10.96 16.22 1.40
CA ILE A 199 -12.33 16.57 1.00
C ILE A 199 -12.35 17.12 -0.43
N GLU A 200 -11.45 18.04 -0.78
CA GLU A 200 -11.32 18.58 -2.15
C GLU A 200 -10.95 17.50 -3.16
N ALA A 201 -10.13 16.53 -2.76
CA ALA A 201 -9.75 15.38 -3.58
C ALA A 201 -10.86 14.32 -3.76
N GLY A 202 -12.02 14.46 -3.10
CA GLY A 202 -13.05 13.42 -3.09
C GLY A 202 -12.66 12.16 -2.31
N LEU A 203 -11.63 12.26 -1.45
CA LEU A 203 -11.09 11.15 -0.65
C LEU A 203 -11.67 11.11 0.78
N ASN A 204 -12.79 11.77 1.03
CA ASN A 204 -13.45 11.79 2.35
C ASN A 204 -13.81 10.37 2.85
N TRP A 205 -13.93 9.39 1.98
CA TRP A 205 -14.13 7.99 2.33
C TRP A 205 -12.92 7.38 3.06
N ALA A 206 -11.72 7.89 2.81
CA ALA A 206 -10.49 7.47 3.50
C ALA A 206 -10.44 7.95 4.96
N ILE A 207 -11.17 9.01 5.31
CA ILE A 207 -11.36 9.42 6.70
C ILE A 207 -12.31 8.43 7.37
N GLN A 208 -11.77 7.53 8.18
CA GLN A 208 -12.54 6.45 8.77
C GLN A 208 -13.55 6.96 9.82
N LYS A 209 -14.73 6.32 9.92
CA LYS A 209 -15.79 6.75 10.83
C LYS A 209 -15.33 6.92 12.28
N VAL A 210 -14.46 6.02 12.75
CA VAL A 210 -13.91 6.06 14.11
C VAL A 210 -13.04 7.29 14.37
N ARG A 211 -12.49 7.92 13.31
CA ARG A 211 -11.63 9.09 13.36
C ARG A 211 -12.38 10.42 13.16
N ARG A 212 -13.62 10.36 12.67
CA ARG A 212 -14.47 11.55 12.44
C ARG A 212 -15.06 12.08 13.74
N THR A 213 -15.53 13.31 13.73
CA THR A 213 -16.27 13.91 14.85
C THR A 213 -17.37 12.98 15.34
N GLY A 214 -17.39 12.72 16.65
CA GLY A 214 -18.30 11.76 17.29
C GLY A 214 -17.85 10.29 17.21
N GLY A 215 -16.78 9.97 16.52
CA GLY A 215 -16.18 8.64 16.51
C GLY A 215 -15.41 8.32 17.81
N ALA A 216 -15.24 7.05 18.12
CA ALA A 216 -14.61 6.59 19.37
C ALA A 216 -13.14 7.06 19.54
N ARG A 217 -12.45 7.37 18.44
CA ARG A 217 -11.09 7.90 18.40
C ARG A 217 -11.05 9.13 17.48
N ALA A 218 -12.03 10.03 17.63
CA ALA A 218 -12.14 11.24 16.84
C ALA A 218 -10.88 12.12 16.95
N GLY A 219 -10.42 12.67 15.83
CA GLY A 219 -9.24 13.52 15.79
C GLY A 219 -7.93 12.77 16.10
N GLY A 220 -6.95 13.49 16.68
CA GLY A 220 -5.67 12.90 17.08
C GLY A 220 -4.76 12.52 15.89
N PHE A 221 -4.91 13.19 14.76
CA PHE A 221 -4.05 13.14 13.57
C PHE A 221 -3.81 14.58 13.06
N PRO A 222 -2.77 14.82 12.27
CA PRO A 222 -2.49 16.15 11.73
C PRO A 222 -3.67 16.71 10.93
N GLY A 223 -4.01 17.97 11.15
CA GLY A 223 -5.12 18.64 10.47
C GLY A 223 -6.53 18.20 10.91
N ALA A 224 -6.68 17.45 11.99
CA ALA A 224 -7.97 16.89 12.43
C ALA A 224 -9.05 17.95 12.75
N ASP A 225 -8.63 19.16 13.10
CA ASP A 225 -9.56 20.27 13.41
C ASP A 225 -10.03 21.01 12.14
N ILE A 226 -9.47 20.66 10.98
CA ILE A 226 -9.70 21.33 9.68
C ILE A 226 -10.45 20.40 8.71
N VAL A 227 -10.20 19.09 8.77
CA VAL A 227 -10.68 18.07 7.81
C VAL A 227 -11.96 17.38 8.29
#